data_7fe13db8bf8ecaef1e040a226829acbb
#
_entry.id   7fe13db8bf8ecaef1e040a226829acbb
#
_cell.length_a   1.000
_cell.length_b   1.000
_cell.length_c   1.000
_cell.angle_alpha   90.00
_cell.angle_beta   90.00
_cell.angle_gamma   90.00
#
_symmetry.space_group_name_H-M   'P 1'
#
loop_
_entity.id
_entity.type
_entity.pdbx_description
1 polymer ?
#
loop_
_entity_poly.entity_id
_entity_poly.type
_entity_poly.pdbx_seq_one_letter_code
_entity_poly.pdbx_strand_id
1 'polypeptide(L)'
;MAFERGKFGLEYDPRQREKPSTGLGWTVAVISLVALVSLAWTLIGRFRSGAEDSPPEALPAQAPAPEQPSQDAPAKAPTPPEPDPSARKLGDSDMSKRPVKLRNLLMRLEEAKKRRDVEMEVTTIEQIRALPGSPAADLDDSLARRLGTLNIRRLFDLRNAQWVKQVTVKRGDVATRIAYENGSTLASLARLNGGNVDKVVIGRNLYVMDHPRFNLVIHRRTRTADLSLNGKFFKRYDLPGEVSGKEGSYEFPANPKTFWRSIGVEFKIADRAELETLMPVKASVIIAEL
;
A
#
# COMPACT_ATOMS: atom_id res chain seq x y z
N MET A 1 -12.97 -58.03 22.26
CA MET A 1 -11.76 -57.23 22.10
C MET A 1 -12.05 -55.84 22.63
N ALA A 2 -11.50 -55.51 23.80
CA ALA A 2 -11.74 -54.28 24.52
C ALA A 2 -10.61 -53.29 24.15
N PHE A 3 -10.96 -52.08 23.73
CA PHE A 3 -10.01 -50.98 23.47
C PHE A 3 -9.86 -50.17 24.77
N GLU A 4 -8.66 -50.20 25.35
CA GLU A 4 -8.26 -49.36 26.49
C GLU A 4 -8.12 -47.89 26.05
N ARG A 5 -8.83 -46.99 26.75
CA ARG A 5 -8.65 -45.53 26.65
C ARG A 5 -7.47 -45.12 27.53
N GLY A 6 -6.37 -44.68 26.92
CA GLY A 6 -5.28 -44.02 27.62
C GLY A 6 -5.70 -42.65 28.18
N LYS A 7 -5.62 -42.52 29.50
CA LYS A 7 -5.77 -41.28 30.26
C LYS A 7 -4.50 -40.48 30.16
N PHE A 8 -4.53 -39.34 29.49
CA PHE A 8 -3.57 -38.24 29.71
C PHE A 8 -4.32 -37.13 30.44
N GLY A 9 -4.34 -37.19 31.75
CA GLY A 9 -4.73 -36.11 32.63
C GLY A 9 -3.54 -35.24 32.92
N LEU A 10 -3.51 -34.04 32.33
CA LEU A 10 -2.68 -32.92 32.82
C LEU A 10 -3.50 -32.22 33.89
N GLU A 11 -3.15 -32.48 35.15
CA GLU A 11 -3.71 -31.82 36.32
C GLU A 11 -3.12 -30.41 36.42
N TYR A 12 -3.95 -29.41 36.17
CA TYR A 12 -3.58 -28.00 36.28
C TYR A 12 -3.62 -27.61 37.77
N ASP A 13 -2.44 -27.35 38.37
CA ASP A 13 -2.32 -26.82 39.72
C ASP A 13 -2.39 -25.28 39.74
N PRO A 14 -3.47 -24.64 40.24
CA PRO A 14 -3.65 -23.21 40.23
C PRO A 14 -2.82 -22.44 41.29
N ARG A 15 -1.91 -23.08 42.01
CA ARG A 15 -1.18 -22.46 43.15
C ARG A 15 0.22 -21.97 42.86
N GLN A 16 0.75 -22.15 41.65
CA GLN A 16 2.03 -21.54 41.25
C GLN A 16 1.82 -20.14 40.67
N ARG A 17 1.37 -19.19 41.51
CA ARG A 17 1.60 -17.77 41.25
C ARG A 17 3.02 -17.43 41.70
N GLU A 18 3.96 -17.42 40.76
CA GLU A 18 5.24 -16.78 40.97
C GLU A 18 5.00 -15.28 41.21
N LYS A 19 5.41 -14.79 42.38
CA LYS A 19 5.41 -13.36 42.72
C LYS A 19 6.40 -12.66 41.80
N PRO A 20 6.04 -11.56 41.11
CA PRO A 20 7.01 -10.75 40.38
C PRO A 20 8.01 -10.19 41.38
N SER A 21 9.28 -10.52 41.21
CA SER A 21 10.39 -9.90 41.92
C SER A 21 10.42 -8.41 41.54
N THR A 22 10.07 -7.55 42.49
CA THR A 22 10.25 -6.10 42.39
C THR A 22 11.74 -5.81 42.37
N GLY A 23 12.34 -5.89 41.19
CA GLY A 23 13.76 -5.68 40.98
C GLY A 23 14.10 -4.20 40.99
N LEU A 24 15.07 -3.85 41.80
CA LEU A 24 15.78 -2.58 41.92
C LEU A 24 16.33 -2.02 40.60
N GLY A 25 16.25 -2.79 39.51
CA GLY A 25 16.74 -2.44 38.18
C GLY A 25 15.92 -1.38 37.43
N TRP A 26 14.63 -1.23 37.74
CA TRP A 26 13.76 -0.26 37.02
C TRP A 26 14.00 1.18 37.45
N THR A 27 14.34 1.40 38.69
CA THR A 27 14.61 2.77 39.23
C THR A 27 15.88 3.36 38.64
N VAL A 28 16.93 2.56 38.42
CA VAL A 28 18.19 3.02 37.82
C VAL A 28 18.01 3.38 36.34
N ALA A 29 17.23 2.60 35.58
CA ALA A 29 16.95 2.86 34.17
C ALA A 29 16.16 4.17 33.96
N VAL A 30 15.17 4.48 34.83
CA VAL A 30 14.38 5.70 34.73
C VAL A 30 15.21 6.93 35.06
N ILE A 31 16.08 6.86 36.07
CA ILE A 31 16.94 7.99 36.46
C ILE A 31 17.95 8.29 35.35
N SER A 32 18.53 7.29 34.71
CA SER A 32 19.46 7.48 33.57
C SER A 32 18.77 8.11 32.35
N LEU A 33 17.53 7.75 32.06
CA LEU A 33 16.78 8.34 30.95
C LEU A 33 16.44 9.82 31.18
N VAL A 34 16.06 10.19 32.40
CA VAL A 34 15.75 11.59 32.76
C VAL A 34 17.02 12.46 32.70
N ALA A 35 18.17 11.94 33.11
CA ALA A 35 19.44 12.68 33.05
C ALA A 35 19.86 12.94 31.59
N LEU A 36 19.70 11.99 30.69
CA LEU A 36 20.01 12.14 29.27
C LEU A 36 19.10 13.16 28.56
N VAL A 37 17.80 13.15 28.86
CA VAL A 37 16.85 14.13 28.32
C VAL A 37 17.14 15.55 28.80
N SER A 38 17.53 15.72 30.07
CA SER A 38 17.90 17.03 30.64
C SER A 38 19.17 17.57 30.00
N LEU A 39 20.16 16.72 29.72
CA LEU A 39 21.40 17.11 29.05
C LEU A 39 21.16 17.56 27.60
N ALA A 40 20.27 16.88 26.88
CA ALA A 40 19.89 17.25 25.52
C ALA A 40 19.19 18.61 25.44
N TRP A 41 18.34 18.92 26.42
CA TRP A 41 17.64 20.22 26.49
C TRP A 41 18.59 21.40 26.78
N THR A 42 19.60 21.21 27.63
CA THR A 42 20.59 22.26 27.90
C THR A 42 21.52 22.53 26.71
N LEU A 43 21.81 21.52 25.90
CA LEU A 43 22.60 21.70 24.67
C LEU A 43 21.81 22.42 23.58
N ILE A 44 20.51 22.11 23.39
CA ILE A 44 19.66 22.77 22.41
C ILE A 44 19.38 24.25 22.81
N GLY A 45 19.28 24.55 24.09
CA GLY A 45 19.11 25.91 24.59
C GLY A 45 20.30 26.84 24.33
N ARG A 46 21.51 26.30 24.27
CA ARG A 46 22.74 27.08 24.01
C ARG A 46 22.96 27.46 22.53
N PHE A 47 22.36 26.76 21.63
CA PHE A 47 22.44 27.08 20.18
C PHE A 47 21.40 28.12 19.71
N ARG A 48 20.48 28.55 20.59
CA ARG A 48 19.38 29.45 20.22
C ARG A 48 19.58 30.89 20.69
N SER A 49 20.71 31.21 21.33
CA SER A 49 20.99 32.56 21.92
C SER A 49 22.10 33.31 21.15
N GLY A 50 22.11 33.23 19.85
CA GLY A 50 23.15 33.91 19.08
C GLY A 50 22.64 34.58 17.81
N ALA A 51 21.55 35.37 17.89
CA ALA A 51 21.12 36.24 16.81
C ALA A 51 20.18 37.33 17.33
N GLU A 52 20.74 38.30 18.00
CA GLU A 52 20.11 39.63 18.19
C GLU A 52 21.23 40.64 18.37
N ASP A 53 21.15 41.67 17.57
CA ASP A 53 21.66 43.03 17.62
C ASP A 53 22.51 43.43 16.40
N SER A 54 21.84 44.09 15.48
CA SER A 54 22.43 45.14 14.64
C SER A 54 21.35 46.20 14.32
N PRO A 55 21.62 47.47 14.52
CA PRO A 55 20.66 48.56 14.38
C PRO A 55 20.37 48.97 12.94
N PRO A 56 19.28 49.68 12.68
CA PRO A 56 18.85 50.04 11.32
C PRO A 56 19.69 51.21 10.77
N GLU A 57 20.41 50.98 9.72
CA GLU A 57 21.10 52.05 8.98
C GLU A 57 20.31 52.47 7.74
N ALA A 58 20.42 53.76 7.52
CA ALA A 58 19.64 54.67 6.66
C ALA A 58 19.50 54.23 5.18
N LEU A 59 18.38 54.63 4.58
CA LEU A 59 18.11 54.68 3.15
C LEU A 59 19.08 55.62 2.43
N PRO A 60 19.62 55.23 1.28
CA PRO A 60 19.88 56.16 0.19
C PRO A 60 19.14 55.81 -1.09
N ALA A 61 18.53 56.85 -1.60
CA ALA A 61 18.39 57.28 -2.99
C ALA A 61 18.11 56.25 -4.10
N GLN A 62 17.02 56.52 -4.77
CA GLN A 62 16.58 56.08 -6.08
C GLN A 62 17.70 55.86 -7.08
N ALA A 63 17.70 54.67 -7.71
CA ALA A 63 18.36 54.41 -8.99
C ALA A 63 17.33 53.88 -10.00
N PRO A 64 17.54 54.11 -11.29
CA PRO A 64 16.50 54.13 -12.32
C PRO A 64 15.96 52.78 -12.71
N ALA A 65 14.74 52.75 -13.22
CA ALA A 65 14.01 51.59 -13.69
C ALA A 65 14.83 50.79 -14.71
N PRO A 66 14.89 49.46 -14.59
CA PRO A 66 15.33 48.59 -15.66
C PRO A 66 14.20 48.40 -16.67
N GLU A 67 14.57 48.58 -17.92
CA GLU A 67 13.78 48.36 -19.13
C GLU A 67 13.09 47.00 -19.12
N GLN A 68 11.83 46.99 -19.54
CA GLN A 68 11.05 45.79 -19.80
C GLN A 68 11.71 44.96 -20.91
N PRO A 69 12.02 43.69 -20.72
CA PRO A 69 12.30 42.81 -21.84
C PRO A 69 10.99 42.49 -22.57
N SER A 70 11.04 42.65 -23.87
CA SER A 70 10.01 42.36 -24.84
C SER A 70 9.31 41.03 -24.61
N GLN A 71 7.99 41.08 -24.59
CA GLN A 71 7.13 39.95 -24.87
C GLN A 71 7.38 39.52 -26.31
N ASP A 72 7.95 38.33 -26.51
CA ASP A 72 7.73 37.54 -27.72
C ASP A 72 8.29 36.15 -27.52
N ALA A 73 7.44 35.23 -27.02
CA ALA A 73 7.37 33.81 -27.42
C ALA A 73 6.08 33.21 -26.86
N PRO A 74 5.18 32.68 -27.68
CA PRO A 74 4.00 32.00 -27.19
C PRO A 74 4.44 30.74 -26.46
N ALA A 75 4.08 30.64 -25.17
CA ALA A 75 4.26 29.44 -24.36
C ALA A 75 3.59 28.26 -25.09
N LYS A 76 4.42 27.30 -25.48
CA LYS A 76 4.00 26.04 -26.08
C LYS A 76 2.99 25.39 -25.13
N ALA A 77 1.75 25.26 -25.59
CA ALA A 77 0.70 24.60 -24.87
C ALA A 77 1.18 23.21 -24.37
N PRO A 78 0.81 22.77 -23.17
CA PRO A 78 1.19 21.45 -22.72
C PRO A 78 0.66 20.40 -23.69
N THR A 79 1.57 19.62 -24.23
CA THR A 79 1.26 18.49 -25.12
C THR A 79 0.24 17.60 -24.40
N PRO A 80 -0.88 17.23 -25.05
CA PRO A 80 -1.83 16.30 -24.45
C PRO A 80 -1.08 15.04 -24.04
N PRO A 81 -1.44 14.40 -22.90
CA PRO A 81 -0.82 13.16 -22.48
C PRO A 81 -0.95 12.14 -23.60
N GLU A 82 0.17 11.53 -23.94
CA GLU A 82 0.27 10.47 -24.94
C GLU A 82 -0.77 9.39 -24.64
N PRO A 83 -1.59 8.95 -25.62
CA PRO A 83 -2.64 7.97 -25.37
C PRO A 83 -2.00 6.68 -24.85
N ASP A 84 -2.51 6.22 -23.72
CA ASP A 84 -2.14 4.98 -23.04
C ASP A 84 -1.98 3.84 -24.08
N PRO A 85 -0.79 3.22 -24.22
CA PRO A 85 -0.55 2.15 -25.18
C PRO A 85 -1.44 0.91 -24.96
N SER A 86 -2.13 0.83 -23.81
CA SER A 86 -3.17 -0.20 -23.57
C SER A 86 -4.47 0.02 -24.35
N ALA A 87 -4.62 1.13 -25.06
CA ALA A 87 -5.78 1.41 -25.92
C ALA A 87 -5.69 0.78 -27.33
N ARG A 88 -4.75 -0.15 -27.58
CA ARG A 88 -4.76 -0.92 -28.84
C ARG A 88 -6.09 -1.64 -28.97
N LYS A 89 -6.93 -1.19 -29.92
CA LYS A 89 -8.16 -1.85 -30.31
C LYS A 89 -7.82 -3.32 -30.61
N LEU A 90 -8.43 -4.25 -29.89
CA LEU A 90 -8.37 -5.66 -30.23
C LEU A 90 -8.87 -5.80 -31.68
N GLY A 91 -7.97 -6.20 -32.59
CA GLY A 91 -8.28 -6.26 -34.02
C GLY A 91 -9.49 -7.14 -34.29
N ASP A 92 -10.45 -6.61 -35.06
CA ASP A 92 -11.72 -7.27 -35.41
C ASP A 92 -11.56 -8.64 -36.10
N SER A 93 -10.41 -8.93 -36.70
CA SER A 93 -10.18 -10.13 -37.48
C SER A 93 -10.05 -11.45 -36.72
N ASP A 94 -9.84 -11.38 -35.40
CA ASP A 94 -9.62 -12.58 -34.58
C ASP A 94 -10.83 -12.99 -33.72
N MET A 95 -11.88 -12.17 -33.66
CA MET A 95 -13.06 -12.40 -32.82
C MET A 95 -13.90 -13.59 -33.27
N SER A 96 -13.96 -13.88 -34.59
CA SER A 96 -14.78 -14.98 -35.14
C SER A 96 -14.27 -16.37 -34.76
N LYS A 97 -12.97 -16.49 -34.54
CA LYS A 97 -12.31 -17.76 -34.17
C LYS A 97 -12.40 -18.10 -32.67
N ARG A 98 -12.83 -17.14 -31.84
CA ARG A 98 -12.90 -17.34 -30.41
C ARG A 98 -14.15 -18.09 -29.97
N PRO A 99 -14.10 -18.87 -28.88
CA PRO A 99 -15.28 -19.52 -28.32
C PRO A 99 -16.43 -18.53 -28.10
N VAL A 100 -17.65 -18.93 -28.43
CA VAL A 100 -18.86 -18.07 -28.35
C VAL A 100 -18.98 -17.41 -26.96
N LYS A 101 -18.72 -18.17 -25.89
CA LYS A 101 -18.77 -17.65 -24.50
C LYS A 101 -17.77 -16.51 -24.26
N LEU A 102 -16.53 -16.66 -24.74
CA LEU A 102 -15.50 -15.61 -24.61
C LEU A 102 -15.89 -14.37 -25.42
N ARG A 103 -16.39 -14.56 -26.64
CA ARG A 103 -16.85 -13.46 -27.51
C ARG A 103 -17.96 -12.63 -26.85
N ASN A 104 -18.97 -13.29 -26.27
CA ASN A 104 -20.05 -12.62 -25.56
C ASN A 104 -19.55 -11.82 -24.34
N LEU A 105 -18.61 -12.38 -23.59
CA LEU A 105 -18.01 -11.68 -22.46
C LEU A 105 -17.16 -10.48 -22.91
N LEU A 106 -16.43 -10.59 -24.03
CA LEU A 106 -15.67 -9.45 -24.58
C LEU A 106 -16.60 -8.32 -25.04
N MET A 107 -17.73 -8.64 -25.69
CA MET A 107 -18.74 -7.63 -26.04
C MET A 107 -19.32 -6.95 -24.79
N ARG A 108 -19.63 -7.73 -23.76
CA ARG A 108 -20.12 -7.18 -22.48
C ARG A 108 -19.06 -6.29 -21.80
N LEU A 109 -17.80 -6.66 -21.91
CA LEU A 109 -16.68 -5.87 -21.38
C LEU A 109 -16.61 -4.51 -22.09
N GLU A 110 -16.70 -4.47 -23.41
CA GLU A 110 -16.70 -3.22 -24.16
C GLU A 110 -17.93 -2.35 -23.84
N GLU A 111 -19.08 -2.94 -23.61
CA GLU A 111 -20.27 -2.22 -23.16
C GLU A 111 -20.07 -1.62 -21.77
N ALA A 112 -19.51 -2.38 -20.81
CA ALA A 112 -19.19 -1.89 -19.46
C ALA A 112 -18.23 -0.69 -19.51
N LYS A 113 -17.18 -0.77 -20.35
CA LYS A 113 -16.24 0.35 -20.57
C LYS A 113 -16.94 1.59 -21.13
N LYS A 114 -17.80 1.44 -22.14
CA LYS A 114 -18.57 2.55 -22.73
C LYS A 114 -19.46 3.23 -21.70
N ARG A 115 -20.12 2.44 -20.84
CA ARG A 115 -21.01 2.93 -19.77
C ARG A 115 -20.24 3.44 -18.55
N ARG A 116 -18.91 3.21 -18.47
CA ARG A 116 -18.07 3.47 -17.30
C ARG A 116 -18.57 2.74 -16.04
N ASP A 117 -19.17 1.57 -16.24
CA ASP A 117 -19.68 0.73 -15.16
C ASP A 117 -18.53 -0.15 -14.64
N VAL A 118 -17.90 0.32 -13.57
CA VAL A 118 -16.74 -0.33 -12.94
C VAL A 118 -17.08 -1.72 -12.41
N GLU A 119 -18.26 -1.91 -11.81
CA GLU A 119 -18.64 -3.20 -11.22
C GLU A 119 -18.91 -4.25 -12.31
N MET A 120 -19.61 -3.86 -13.38
CA MET A 120 -19.81 -4.74 -14.52
C MET A 120 -18.49 -5.06 -15.23
N GLU A 121 -17.59 -4.07 -15.36
CA GLU A 121 -16.25 -4.27 -15.96
C GLU A 121 -15.44 -5.28 -15.16
N VAL A 122 -15.33 -5.12 -13.83
CA VAL A 122 -14.61 -6.04 -12.93
C VAL A 122 -15.19 -7.45 -13.02
N THR A 123 -16.50 -7.59 -12.82
CA THR A 123 -17.16 -8.90 -12.86
C THR A 123 -16.96 -9.61 -14.20
N THR A 124 -17.01 -8.86 -15.29
CA THR A 124 -16.82 -9.43 -16.63
C THR A 124 -15.38 -9.88 -16.86
N ILE A 125 -14.38 -9.10 -16.42
CA ILE A 125 -12.96 -9.50 -16.51
C ILE A 125 -12.71 -10.76 -15.66
N GLU A 126 -13.24 -10.83 -14.45
CA GLU A 126 -13.12 -12.03 -13.59
C GLU A 126 -13.73 -13.26 -14.27
N GLN A 127 -14.90 -13.11 -14.92
CA GLN A 127 -15.54 -14.20 -15.68
C GLN A 127 -14.69 -14.65 -16.86
N ILE A 128 -14.07 -13.73 -17.60
CA ILE A 128 -13.19 -14.08 -18.71
C ILE A 128 -11.97 -14.86 -18.20
N ARG A 129 -11.35 -14.40 -17.12
CA ARG A 129 -10.16 -15.04 -16.54
C ARG A 129 -10.46 -16.40 -15.91
N ALA A 130 -11.70 -16.64 -15.50
CA ALA A 130 -12.14 -17.92 -14.94
C ALA A 130 -12.57 -18.93 -16.01
N LEU A 131 -12.54 -18.59 -17.31
CA LEU A 131 -12.90 -19.54 -18.36
C LEU A 131 -11.85 -20.67 -18.46
N PRO A 132 -12.28 -21.93 -18.56
CA PRO A 132 -11.38 -23.02 -18.85
C PRO A 132 -10.76 -22.84 -20.25
N GLY A 133 -9.45 -23.07 -20.37
CA GLY A 133 -8.73 -22.92 -21.64
C GLY A 133 -8.16 -21.54 -21.86
N SER A 134 -7.74 -20.89 -20.80
CA SER A 134 -7.00 -19.63 -20.71
C SER A 134 -7.12 -18.71 -21.94
N PRO A 135 -7.59 -17.49 -21.84
CA PRO A 135 -7.44 -16.53 -22.93
C PRO A 135 -5.96 -16.47 -23.34
N ALA A 136 -5.67 -16.15 -24.60
CA ALA A 136 -4.30 -15.97 -25.06
C ALA A 136 -3.51 -15.14 -24.01
N ALA A 137 -2.26 -15.52 -23.76
CA ALA A 137 -1.47 -14.91 -22.65
C ALA A 137 -1.49 -13.37 -22.66
N ASP A 138 -1.42 -12.77 -23.85
CA ASP A 138 -1.49 -11.32 -24.03
C ASP A 138 -2.82 -10.72 -23.57
N LEU A 139 -3.94 -11.45 -23.80
CA LEU A 139 -5.25 -11.01 -23.36
C LEU A 139 -5.36 -11.12 -21.82
N ASP A 140 -4.89 -12.22 -21.22
CA ASP A 140 -4.90 -12.38 -19.76
C ASP A 140 -4.08 -11.28 -19.08
N ASP A 141 -2.92 -10.96 -19.63
CA ASP A 141 -2.04 -9.93 -19.09
C ASP A 141 -2.66 -8.53 -19.16
N SER A 142 -3.26 -8.20 -20.31
CA SER A 142 -4.01 -6.94 -20.48
C SER A 142 -5.20 -6.83 -19.51
N LEU A 143 -5.97 -7.90 -19.37
CA LEU A 143 -7.10 -7.97 -18.43
C LEU A 143 -6.65 -7.90 -16.98
N ALA A 144 -5.55 -8.55 -16.61
CA ALA A 144 -4.98 -8.51 -15.26
C ALA A 144 -4.55 -7.09 -14.86
N ARG A 145 -3.88 -6.36 -15.77
CA ARG A 145 -3.51 -4.95 -15.54
C ARG A 145 -4.73 -4.06 -15.39
N ARG A 146 -5.72 -4.22 -16.28
CA ARG A 146 -6.96 -3.44 -16.19
C ARG A 146 -7.71 -3.72 -14.90
N LEU A 147 -7.88 -4.99 -14.54
CA LEU A 147 -8.50 -5.41 -13.29
C LEU A 147 -7.80 -4.81 -12.08
N GLY A 148 -6.46 -4.83 -12.07
CA GLY A 148 -5.68 -4.23 -10.99
C GLY A 148 -5.95 -2.74 -10.81
N THR A 149 -6.02 -1.97 -11.90
CA THR A 149 -6.35 -0.54 -11.86
C THR A 149 -7.75 -0.30 -11.25
N LEU A 150 -8.73 -1.11 -11.66
CA LEU A 150 -10.09 -1.02 -11.16
C LEU A 150 -10.19 -1.41 -9.69
N ASN A 151 -9.49 -2.47 -9.28
CA ASN A 151 -9.47 -2.94 -7.89
C ASN A 151 -8.85 -1.92 -6.94
N ILE A 152 -7.75 -1.26 -7.33
CA ILE A 152 -7.17 -0.15 -6.55
C ILE A 152 -8.19 0.97 -6.38
N ARG A 153 -8.88 1.36 -7.46
CA ARG A 153 -9.92 2.40 -7.39
C ARG A 153 -11.05 1.99 -6.45
N ARG A 154 -11.55 0.75 -6.56
CA ARG A 154 -12.62 0.21 -5.70
C ARG A 154 -12.21 0.12 -4.24
N LEU A 155 -10.96 -0.28 -3.96
CA LEU A 155 -10.44 -0.41 -2.59
C LEU A 155 -10.49 0.92 -1.81
N PHE A 156 -10.22 2.04 -2.51
CA PHE A 156 -10.24 3.37 -1.90
C PHE A 156 -11.54 4.15 -2.16
N ASP A 157 -12.55 3.54 -2.77
CA ASP A 157 -13.90 4.12 -2.88
C ASP A 157 -14.69 3.82 -1.59
N LEU A 158 -14.94 4.86 -0.80
CA LEU A 158 -15.67 4.76 0.47
C LEU A 158 -17.09 4.20 0.35
N ARG A 159 -17.65 4.22 -0.86
CA ARG A 159 -18.96 3.62 -1.16
C ARG A 159 -18.89 2.09 -1.22
N ASN A 160 -17.68 1.52 -1.34
CA ASN A 160 -17.47 0.09 -1.39
C ASN A 160 -17.25 -0.46 0.03
N ALA A 161 -18.35 -0.78 0.71
CA ALA A 161 -18.32 -1.30 2.08
C ALA A 161 -17.66 -2.69 2.23
N GLN A 162 -17.33 -3.38 1.13
CA GLN A 162 -16.81 -4.75 1.18
C GLN A 162 -15.45 -4.85 1.89
N TRP A 163 -14.60 -3.82 1.79
CA TRP A 163 -13.24 -3.84 2.31
C TRP A 163 -12.94 -2.73 3.31
N VAL A 164 -13.91 -1.87 3.56
CA VAL A 164 -13.74 -0.67 4.39
C VAL A 164 -14.83 -0.62 5.46
N LYS A 165 -14.44 -0.34 6.70
CA LYS A 165 -15.37 -0.06 7.80
C LYS A 165 -15.05 1.27 8.45
N GLN A 166 -15.98 1.77 9.27
CA GLN A 166 -15.76 2.92 10.12
C GLN A 166 -15.37 2.50 11.54
N VAL A 167 -14.40 3.22 12.11
CA VAL A 167 -13.96 3.08 13.50
C VAL A 167 -14.00 4.44 14.16
N THR A 168 -14.67 4.52 15.30
CA THR A 168 -14.72 5.76 16.11
C THR A 168 -13.47 5.88 16.97
N VAL A 169 -12.75 7.00 16.88
CA VAL A 169 -11.54 7.30 17.64
C VAL A 169 -11.89 7.42 19.12
N LYS A 170 -11.22 6.66 19.97
CA LYS A 170 -11.36 6.68 21.43
C LYS A 170 -10.23 7.47 22.08
N ARG A 171 -10.40 7.80 23.36
CA ARG A 171 -9.35 8.46 24.16
C ARG A 171 -8.09 7.59 24.22
N GLY A 172 -6.95 8.17 23.86
CA GLY A 172 -5.66 7.48 23.83
C GLY A 172 -5.38 6.71 22.54
N ASP A 173 -6.26 6.76 21.53
CA ASP A 173 -5.99 6.21 20.22
C ASP A 173 -4.98 7.04 19.45
N VAL A 174 -4.14 6.35 18.68
CA VAL A 174 -3.23 6.93 17.70
C VAL A 174 -3.44 6.24 16.34
N ALA A 175 -3.24 6.97 15.25
CA ALA A 175 -3.52 6.48 13.91
C ALA A 175 -2.79 5.17 13.57
N THR A 176 -1.54 5.05 14.00
CA THR A 176 -0.73 3.84 13.79
C THR A 176 -1.33 2.60 14.46
N ARG A 177 -1.86 2.76 15.69
CA ARG A 177 -2.51 1.67 16.42
C ARG A 177 -3.84 1.29 15.76
N ILE A 178 -4.66 2.28 15.40
CA ILE A 178 -5.93 2.04 14.69
C ILE A 178 -5.67 1.27 13.38
N ALA A 179 -4.66 1.68 12.59
CA ALA A 179 -4.30 0.96 11.37
C ALA A 179 -3.87 -0.48 11.66
N TYR A 180 -2.95 -0.68 12.60
CA TYR A 180 -2.41 -2.00 12.96
C TYR A 180 -3.49 -2.96 13.48
N GLU A 181 -4.34 -2.52 14.41
CA GLU A 181 -5.43 -3.32 14.97
C GLU A 181 -6.45 -3.77 13.92
N ASN A 182 -6.54 -3.05 12.81
CA ASN A 182 -7.41 -3.40 11.67
C ASN A 182 -6.66 -4.09 10.52
N GLY A 183 -5.42 -4.54 10.74
CA GLY A 183 -4.62 -5.20 9.71
C GLY A 183 -4.32 -4.31 8.50
N SER A 184 -4.29 -3.01 8.69
CA SER A 184 -4.07 -2.00 7.65
C SER A 184 -2.74 -1.28 7.84
N THR A 185 -2.35 -0.46 6.88
CA THR A 185 -1.18 0.42 6.97
C THR A 185 -1.60 1.84 7.34
N LEU A 186 -0.69 2.61 7.94
CA LEU A 186 -0.93 4.04 8.19
C LEU A 186 -1.18 4.81 6.88
N ALA A 187 -0.48 4.43 5.81
CA ALA A 187 -0.62 5.05 4.49
C ALA A 187 -2.02 4.77 3.88
N SER A 188 -2.53 3.54 4.00
CA SER A 188 -3.90 3.21 3.59
C SER A 188 -4.94 3.97 4.42
N LEU A 189 -4.74 4.03 5.75
CA LEU A 189 -5.61 4.80 6.64
C LEU A 189 -5.65 6.29 6.22
N ALA A 190 -4.48 6.89 5.98
CA ALA A 190 -4.38 8.26 5.52
C ALA A 190 -5.12 8.46 4.19
N ARG A 191 -4.90 7.60 3.21
CA ARG A 191 -5.54 7.68 1.90
C ARG A 191 -7.07 7.59 1.96
N LEU A 192 -7.62 6.72 2.82
CA LEU A 192 -9.06 6.59 3.04
C LEU A 192 -9.68 7.81 3.73
N ASN A 193 -8.87 8.60 4.46
CA ASN A 193 -9.36 9.72 5.28
C ASN A 193 -8.91 11.11 4.79
N GLY A 194 -8.56 11.24 3.51
CA GLY A 194 -8.23 12.52 2.88
C GLY A 194 -6.77 12.97 3.06
N GLY A 195 -5.87 12.03 3.40
CA GLY A 195 -4.42 12.21 3.33
C GLY A 195 -3.72 12.49 4.67
N ASN A 196 -4.33 13.18 5.62
CA ASN A 196 -3.69 13.48 6.90
C ASN A 196 -4.43 12.84 8.09
N VAL A 197 -3.73 11.97 8.80
CA VAL A 197 -4.23 11.29 10.01
C VAL A 197 -3.26 11.43 11.20
N ASP A 198 -2.28 12.36 11.13
CA ASP A 198 -1.30 12.56 12.20
C ASP A 198 -1.97 13.02 13.51
N LYS A 199 -3.06 13.77 13.39
CA LYS A 199 -3.87 14.21 14.52
C LYS A 199 -5.25 13.59 14.46
N VAL A 200 -5.44 12.48 15.16
CA VAL A 200 -6.76 11.86 15.33
C VAL A 200 -7.53 12.58 16.44
N VAL A 201 -8.80 12.88 16.19
CA VAL A 201 -9.68 13.60 17.12
C VAL A 201 -10.64 12.60 17.75
N ILE A 202 -10.72 12.60 19.09
CA ILE A 202 -11.65 11.75 19.86
C ILE A 202 -13.09 11.96 19.37
N GLY A 203 -13.82 10.86 19.16
CA GLY A 203 -15.20 10.88 18.66
C GLY A 203 -15.32 10.97 17.13
N ARG A 204 -14.23 11.26 16.40
CA ARG A 204 -14.24 11.24 14.93
C ARG A 204 -14.30 9.81 14.41
N ASN A 205 -15.10 9.59 13.37
CA ASN A 205 -15.09 8.33 12.62
C ASN A 205 -14.00 8.36 11.55
N LEU A 206 -13.18 7.29 11.53
CA LEU A 206 -12.18 7.05 10.49
C LEU A 206 -12.57 5.83 9.67
N TYR A 207 -12.34 5.91 8.37
CA TYR A 207 -12.45 4.77 7.47
C TYR A 207 -11.17 3.94 7.54
N VAL A 208 -11.29 2.64 7.76
CA VAL A 208 -10.16 1.70 7.82
C VAL A 208 -10.45 0.50 6.92
N MET A 209 -9.42 -0.16 6.40
CA MET A 209 -9.59 -1.47 5.78
C MET A 209 -9.96 -2.49 6.85
N ASP A 210 -10.88 -3.39 6.54
CA ASP A 210 -11.33 -4.42 7.48
C ASP A 210 -10.51 -5.71 7.32
N HIS A 211 -9.40 -5.80 8.04
CA HIS A 211 -8.50 -6.96 8.11
C HIS A 211 -8.16 -7.56 6.72
N PRO A 212 -7.65 -6.76 5.78
CA PRO A 212 -7.32 -7.25 4.45
C PRO A 212 -6.17 -8.26 4.53
N ARG A 213 -6.33 -9.42 3.88
CA ARG A 213 -5.27 -10.43 3.76
C ARG A 213 -4.62 -10.30 2.40
N PHE A 214 -3.54 -9.53 2.35
CA PHE A 214 -2.72 -9.41 1.14
C PHE A 214 -1.68 -10.53 1.09
N ASN A 215 -1.51 -11.11 -0.11
CA ASN A 215 -0.45 -12.06 -0.43
C ASN A 215 0.13 -11.70 -1.79
N LEU A 216 1.45 -11.58 -1.88
CA LEU A 216 2.16 -11.25 -3.11
C LEU A 216 2.95 -12.47 -3.58
N VAL A 217 2.70 -12.91 -4.80
CA VAL A 217 3.47 -13.99 -5.46
C VAL A 217 4.30 -13.39 -6.58
N ILE A 218 5.61 -13.54 -6.49
CA ILE A 218 6.59 -13.04 -7.46
C ILE A 218 7.01 -14.20 -8.34
N HIS A 219 6.75 -14.08 -9.63
CA HIS A 219 7.07 -15.06 -10.65
C HIS A 219 8.39 -14.69 -11.33
N ARG A 220 9.46 -15.45 -11.03
CA ARG A 220 10.80 -15.16 -11.57
C ARG A 220 10.85 -15.21 -13.08
N ARG A 221 10.27 -16.25 -13.66
CA ARG A 221 10.33 -16.53 -15.09
C ARG A 221 9.62 -15.47 -15.94
N THR A 222 8.44 -15.06 -15.52
CA THR A 222 7.64 -14.07 -16.24
C THR A 222 7.98 -12.63 -15.84
N ARG A 223 8.78 -12.44 -14.80
CA ARG A 223 9.12 -11.15 -14.22
C ARG A 223 7.88 -10.33 -13.87
N THR A 224 6.90 -11.00 -13.26
CA THR A 224 5.66 -10.38 -12.79
C THR A 224 5.45 -10.68 -11.32
N ALA A 225 4.65 -9.84 -10.65
CA ALA A 225 4.23 -10.08 -9.28
C ALA A 225 2.71 -9.93 -9.19
N ASP A 226 2.04 -10.98 -8.72
CA ASP A 226 0.59 -11.03 -8.57
C ASP A 226 0.21 -10.80 -7.10
N LEU A 227 -0.45 -9.69 -6.84
CA LEU A 227 -1.04 -9.38 -5.54
C LEU A 227 -2.44 -9.99 -5.48
N SER A 228 -2.73 -10.71 -4.41
CA SER A 228 -4.07 -11.18 -4.07
C SER A 228 -4.59 -10.50 -2.81
N LEU A 229 -5.91 -10.31 -2.73
CA LEU A 229 -6.63 -9.81 -1.57
C LEU A 229 -7.69 -10.85 -1.17
N ASN A 230 -7.61 -11.35 0.06
CA ASN A 230 -8.52 -12.38 0.59
C ASN A 230 -8.60 -13.63 -0.32
N GLY A 231 -7.46 -14.04 -0.90
CA GLY A 231 -7.33 -15.19 -1.78
C GLY A 231 -7.80 -14.99 -3.23
N LYS A 232 -8.30 -13.80 -3.58
CA LYS A 232 -8.67 -13.45 -4.96
C LYS A 232 -7.57 -12.61 -5.60
N PHE A 233 -7.34 -12.82 -6.91
CA PHE A 233 -6.43 -11.95 -7.67
C PHE A 233 -6.85 -10.49 -7.53
N PHE A 234 -5.88 -9.63 -7.22
CA PHE A 234 -6.13 -8.20 -7.01
C PHE A 234 -5.44 -7.34 -8.06
N LYS A 235 -4.12 -7.50 -8.24
CA LYS A 235 -3.35 -6.71 -9.21
C LYS A 235 -2.06 -7.42 -9.62
N ARG A 236 -1.66 -7.27 -10.89
CA ARG A 236 -0.36 -7.69 -11.44
C ARG A 236 0.57 -6.48 -11.58
N TYR A 237 1.82 -6.66 -11.19
CA TYR A 237 2.92 -5.71 -11.36
C TYR A 237 3.97 -6.30 -12.27
N ASP A 238 4.55 -5.46 -13.14
CA ASP A 238 5.69 -5.84 -13.99
C ASP A 238 6.99 -5.47 -13.28
N LEU A 239 7.91 -6.40 -13.23
CA LEU A 239 9.23 -6.18 -12.66
C LEU A 239 10.19 -5.66 -13.73
N PRO A 240 10.91 -4.55 -13.48
CA PRO A 240 11.81 -3.94 -14.47
C PRO A 240 13.08 -4.77 -14.70
N GLY A 241 13.48 -5.56 -13.71
CA GLY A 241 14.71 -6.36 -13.71
C GLY A 241 14.46 -7.85 -13.46
N GLU A 242 15.57 -8.60 -13.45
CA GLU A 242 15.56 -10.00 -13.06
C GLU A 242 15.35 -10.15 -11.55
N VAL A 243 14.71 -11.23 -11.15
CA VAL A 243 14.53 -11.59 -9.75
C VAL A 243 15.72 -12.48 -9.33
N SER A 244 16.67 -11.89 -8.58
CA SER A 244 17.86 -12.59 -8.09
C SER A 244 17.62 -13.30 -6.75
N GLY A 245 16.47 -13.05 -6.11
CA GLY A 245 16.12 -13.63 -4.83
C GLY A 245 15.94 -15.14 -4.87
N LYS A 246 16.16 -15.79 -3.71
CA LYS A 246 15.91 -17.23 -3.57
C LYS A 246 14.41 -17.49 -3.52
N GLU A 247 14.01 -18.65 -4.03
CA GLU A 247 12.64 -19.13 -3.84
C GLU A 247 12.33 -19.30 -2.36
N GLY A 248 11.10 -19.01 -2.01
CA GLY A 248 10.67 -19.14 -0.63
C GLY A 248 9.56 -18.17 -0.26
N SER A 249 9.17 -18.25 1.01
CA SER A 249 8.18 -17.37 1.62
C SER A 249 8.88 -16.40 2.55
N TYR A 250 8.49 -15.14 2.46
CA TYR A 250 9.01 -14.02 3.23
C TYR A 250 7.85 -13.30 3.90
N GLU A 251 8.10 -12.71 5.05
CA GLU A 251 7.12 -11.83 5.71
C GLU A 251 7.43 -10.36 5.40
N PHE A 252 6.42 -9.60 5.03
CA PHE A 252 6.56 -8.17 4.77
C PHE A 252 6.86 -7.42 6.08
N PRO A 253 7.96 -6.66 6.17
CA PRO A 253 8.41 -6.08 7.43
C PRO A 253 7.70 -4.77 7.78
N ALA A 254 7.84 -4.32 9.03
CA ALA A 254 7.36 -3.01 9.47
C ALA A 254 8.09 -1.83 8.80
N ASN A 255 9.36 -2.04 8.40
CA ASN A 255 10.14 -1.05 7.63
C ASN A 255 10.56 -1.64 6.29
N PRO A 256 9.84 -1.38 5.20
CA PRO A 256 10.08 -2.02 3.91
C PRO A 256 11.20 -1.37 3.08
N LYS A 257 11.86 -0.30 3.56
CA LYS A 257 12.81 0.50 2.76
C LYS A 257 13.90 -0.33 2.05
N THR A 258 14.43 -1.35 2.73
CA THR A 258 15.48 -2.23 2.21
C THR A 258 14.99 -3.62 1.86
N PHE A 259 13.75 -3.95 2.20
CA PHE A 259 13.19 -5.29 2.07
C PHE A 259 13.27 -5.83 0.64
N TRP A 260 12.79 -5.08 -0.33
CA TRP A 260 12.77 -5.52 -1.73
C TRP A 260 14.17 -5.84 -2.26
N ARG A 261 15.16 -5.00 -1.91
CA ARG A 261 16.55 -5.25 -2.26
C ARG A 261 17.10 -6.49 -1.56
N SER A 262 16.77 -6.71 -0.27
CA SER A 262 17.26 -7.86 0.50
C SER A 262 16.74 -9.20 -0.02
N ILE A 263 15.56 -9.22 -0.63
CA ILE A 263 14.99 -10.41 -1.29
C ILE A 263 15.27 -10.44 -2.80
N GLY A 264 16.14 -9.55 -3.31
CA GLY A 264 16.57 -9.54 -4.72
C GLY A 264 15.48 -9.22 -5.74
N VAL A 265 14.56 -8.35 -5.36
CA VAL A 265 13.43 -7.93 -6.22
C VAL A 265 13.44 -6.42 -6.40
N GLU A 266 13.25 -5.98 -7.63
CA GLU A 266 13.12 -4.56 -7.97
C GLU A 266 11.73 -4.27 -8.52
N PHE A 267 11.08 -3.23 -7.99
CA PHE A 267 9.82 -2.69 -8.49
C PHE A 267 10.03 -1.28 -9.05
N LYS A 268 9.19 -0.87 -9.99
CA LYS A 268 9.07 0.55 -10.35
C LYS A 268 8.72 1.36 -9.10
N ILE A 269 9.22 2.59 -9.00
CA ILE A 269 9.04 3.43 -7.80
C ILE A 269 7.56 3.57 -7.41
N ALA A 270 6.68 3.80 -8.40
CA ALA A 270 5.23 3.93 -8.17
C ALA A 270 4.59 2.64 -7.66
N ASP A 271 4.95 1.49 -8.25
CA ASP A 271 4.43 0.18 -7.87
C ASP A 271 4.89 -0.22 -6.46
N ARG A 272 6.14 0.07 -6.14
CA ARG A 272 6.70 -0.12 -4.80
C ARG A 272 5.95 0.71 -3.76
N ALA A 273 5.74 2.00 -4.01
CA ALA A 273 5.02 2.89 -3.10
C ALA A 273 3.57 2.43 -2.89
N GLU A 274 2.93 1.91 -3.94
CA GLU A 274 1.59 1.35 -3.86
C GLU A 274 1.58 0.07 -3.00
N LEU A 275 2.53 -0.86 -3.21
CA LEU A 275 2.65 -2.07 -2.39
C LEU A 275 2.91 -1.74 -0.92
N GLU A 276 3.81 -0.80 -0.63
CA GLU A 276 4.09 -0.33 0.74
C GLU A 276 2.86 0.36 1.38
N THR A 277 1.97 0.93 0.57
CA THR A 277 0.69 1.47 1.04
C THR A 277 -0.30 0.36 1.40
N LEU A 278 -0.36 -0.71 0.60
CA LEU A 278 -1.38 -1.76 0.73
C LEU A 278 -1.01 -2.84 1.74
N MET A 279 0.25 -3.30 1.71
CA MET A 279 0.67 -4.51 2.43
C MET A 279 0.93 -4.22 3.91
N PRO A 280 0.14 -4.81 4.82
CA PRO A 280 0.40 -4.71 6.25
C PRO A 280 1.64 -5.52 6.65
N VAL A 281 2.15 -5.23 7.84
CA VAL A 281 3.23 -6.02 8.46
C VAL A 281 2.84 -7.49 8.54
N LYS A 282 3.77 -8.39 8.23
CA LYS A 282 3.59 -9.84 8.15
C LYS A 282 2.72 -10.34 6.99
N ALA A 283 2.36 -9.46 6.04
CA ALA A 283 1.78 -9.95 4.79
C ALA A 283 2.75 -10.92 4.08
N SER A 284 2.21 -11.95 3.47
CA SER A 284 3.04 -12.98 2.82
C SER A 284 3.58 -12.48 1.49
N VAL A 285 4.87 -12.71 1.26
CA VAL A 285 5.56 -12.50 -0.02
C VAL A 285 6.22 -13.80 -0.43
N ILE A 286 5.88 -14.34 -1.59
CA ILE A 286 6.38 -15.63 -2.08
C ILE A 286 7.15 -15.38 -3.37
N ILE A 287 8.37 -15.91 -3.48
CA ILE A 287 9.13 -15.96 -4.73
C ILE A 287 9.04 -17.39 -5.26
N ALA A 288 8.50 -17.53 -6.46
CA ALA A 288 8.30 -18.81 -7.13
C ALA A 288 8.96 -18.82 -8.51
N GLU A 289 9.39 -20.00 -8.97
CA GLU A 289 10.02 -20.21 -10.28
C GLU A 289 9.04 -20.09 -11.44
N LEU A 290 7.72 -20.26 -11.21
CA LEU A 290 6.63 -20.33 -12.19
C LEU A 290 6.66 -19.24 -13.26
#